data_a658f141792345127b7b13bcda663158
#
_entry.id   a658f141792345127b7b13bcda663158
#
_cell.length_a   1.000
_cell.length_b   1.000
_cell.length_c   1.000
_cell.angle_alpha   90.00
_cell.angle_beta   90.00
_cell.angle_gamma   90.00
#
_symmetry.space_group_name_H-M   'P 1'
#
loop_
_entity.id
_entity.type
_entity.pdbx_description
1 polymer ?
#
loop_
_entity_poly.entity_id
_entity_poly.type
_entity_poly.pdbx_seq_one_letter_code
_entity_poly.pdbx_strand_id
1 'polypeptide(L)'
;SKVLNELPSGEKIGLAFSGGLDTSVAVAWMRSKGAIPCTYTANIGQYDEDDIESVPGRALDYGAEISRLVDCRAALVEEGLSALACGAFNVRSAGRPYFNTTPIGRAVTGTLLVRAMAKDDVSIWGDGSTYKGNDIERFYRYGLLANPQLRIYKPWLDEGFVKEIGGRDEMSVWLTEHNLPYRDSKEKAYSTDANIWGATHEAKTLESLDVSIESVEPIMGVKFWDPDVTIDAEEVSVTFEQGVPVAINGVEYLSLIHI
;
A
#
# COMPACT_ATOMS: atom_id res chain seq x y z
N SER A 1 -18.29 9.77 -17.30
CA SER A 1 -17.67 9.35 -16.02
C SER A 1 -16.19 9.07 -16.22
N LYS A 2 -15.36 9.43 -15.29
CA LYS A 2 -13.93 9.04 -15.32
C LYS A 2 -13.72 7.61 -14.82
N VAL A 3 -14.67 7.10 -14.08
CA VAL A 3 -14.68 5.72 -13.60
C VAL A 3 -15.30 4.83 -14.67
N LEU A 4 -14.55 3.79 -15.04
CA LEU A 4 -14.96 2.78 -16.01
C LEU A 4 -15.71 1.67 -15.27
N ASN A 5 -16.82 1.24 -15.81
CA ASN A 5 -17.65 0.17 -15.23
C ASN A 5 -17.25 -1.22 -15.73
N GLU A 6 -16.51 -1.27 -16.84
CA GLU A 6 -16.06 -2.49 -17.49
C GLU A 6 -14.60 -2.39 -17.89
N LEU A 7 -13.93 -3.54 -18.00
CA LEU A 7 -12.53 -3.63 -18.39
C LEU A 7 -12.32 -3.07 -19.82
N PRO A 8 -11.46 -2.06 -20.00
CA PRO A 8 -11.13 -1.54 -21.33
C PRO A 8 -10.13 -2.48 -22.04
N SER A 9 -10.66 -3.40 -22.84
CA SER A 9 -9.87 -4.34 -23.63
C SER A 9 -9.00 -3.61 -24.65
N GLY A 10 -7.76 -4.07 -24.84
CA GLY A 10 -6.77 -3.49 -25.76
C GLY A 10 -6.09 -2.24 -25.23
N GLU A 11 -6.47 -1.72 -24.08
CA GLU A 11 -5.84 -0.52 -23.49
C GLU A 11 -4.85 -0.88 -22.36
N LYS A 12 -3.86 -0.01 -22.16
CA LYS A 12 -2.93 -0.10 -21.03
C LYS A 12 -3.61 0.35 -19.74
N ILE A 13 -3.54 -0.48 -18.70
CA ILE A 13 -4.07 -0.18 -17.37
C ILE A 13 -2.92 -0.24 -16.37
N GLY A 14 -2.66 0.89 -15.70
CA GLY A 14 -1.68 0.97 -14.62
C GLY A 14 -2.28 0.48 -13.32
N LEU A 15 -1.80 -0.63 -12.79
CA LEU A 15 -2.25 -1.20 -11.54
C LEU A 15 -1.24 -0.93 -10.41
N ALA A 16 -1.70 -0.30 -9.33
CA ALA A 16 -0.93 -0.28 -8.09
C ALA A 16 -0.83 -1.71 -7.56
N PHE A 17 0.38 -2.26 -7.56
CA PHE A 17 0.64 -3.68 -7.33
C PHE A 17 1.38 -3.88 -6.03
N SER A 18 0.78 -4.64 -5.11
CA SER A 18 1.37 -4.97 -3.81
C SER A 18 2.09 -6.32 -3.78
N GLY A 19 1.96 -7.13 -4.83
CA GLY A 19 2.45 -8.51 -4.84
C GLY A 19 1.56 -9.50 -4.09
N GLY A 20 0.45 -9.05 -3.50
CA GLY A 20 -0.52 -9.90 -2.84
C GLY A 20 -1.46 -10.61 -3.81
N LEU A 21 -2.24 -11.56 -3.28
CA LEU A 21 -3.16 -12.40 -4.05
C LEU A 21 -4.13 -11.57 -4.91
N ASP A 22 -4.81 -10.59 -4.30
CA ASP A 22 -5.84 -9.78 -4.95
C ASP A 22 -5.31 -9.06 -6.20
N THR A 23 -4.13 -8.42 -6.09
CA THR A 23 -3.52 -7.70 -7.21
C THR A 23 -2.93 -8.63 -8.25
N SER A 24 -2.41 -9.80 -7.86
CA SER A 24 -1.89 -10.81 -8.76
C SER A 24 -2.98 -11.40 -9.65
N VAL A 25 -4.11 -11.77 -9.05
CA VAL A 25 -5.29 -12.25 -9.79
C VAL A 25 -5.83 -11.18 -10.71
N ALA A 26 -5.89 -9.93 -10.24
CA ALA A 26 -6.35 -8.81 -11.07
C ALA A 26 -5.49 -8.63 -12.33
N VAL A 27 -4.15 -8.69 -12.21
CA VAL A 27 -3.23 -8.64 -13.37
C VAL A 27 -3.53 -9.77 -14.35
N ALA A 28 -3.56 -11.01 -13.86
CA ALA A 28 -3.76 -12.19 -14.70
C ALA A 28 -5.13 -12.17 -15.38
N TRP A 29 -6.19 -11.82 -14.65
CA TRP A 29 -7.53 -11.71 -15.19
C TRP A 29 -7.63 -10.63 -16.27
N MET A 30 -7.13 -9.42 -16.01
CA MET A 30 -7.09 -8.35 -17.00
C MET A 30 -6.37 -8.78 -18.28
N ARG A 31 -5.23 -9.47 -18.14
CA ARG A 31 -4.49 -10.02 -19.28
C ARG A 31 -5.31 -11.04 -20.06
N SER A 32 -5.99 -11.96 -19.38
CA SER A 32 -6.84 -12.99 -20.00
C SER A 32 -8.00 -12.43 -20.79
N LYS A 33 -8.50 -11.24 -20.40
CA LYS A 33 -9.60 -10.52 -21.05
C LYS A 33 -9.13 -9.53 -22.13
N GLY A 34 -7.83 -9.52 -22.44
CA GLY A 34 -7.27 -8.75 -23.55
C GLY A 34 -6.92 -7.29 -23.21
N ALA A 35 -6.92 -6.90 -21.94
CA ALA A 35 -6.32 -5.64 -21.51
C ALA A 35 -4.79 -5.78 -21.41
N ILE A 36 -4.09 -4.66 -21.28
CA ILE A 36 -2.63 -4.60 -21.17
C ILE A 36 -2.26 -4.10 -19.77
N PRO A 37 -2.15 -4.99 -18.75
CA PRO A 37 -1.81 -4.59 -17.41
C PRO A 37 -0.36 -4.11 -17.32
N CYS A 38 -0.16 -2.94 -16.72
CA CYS A 38 1.13 -2.34 -16.41
C CYS A 38 1.18 -2.11 -14.90
N THR A 39 2.12 -2.70 -14.20
CA THR A 39 2.14 -2.67 -12.73
C THR A 39 3.16 -1.70 -12.18
N TYR A 40 2.79 -1.05 -11.09
CA TYR A 40 3.61 -0.08 -10.38
C TYR A 40 3.57 -0.38 -8.88
N THR A 41 4.71 -0.72 -8.33
CA THR A 41 4.89 -1.00 -6.91
C THR A 41 5.55 0.19 -6.25
N ALA A 42 4.96 0.71 -5.18
CA ALA A 42 5.57 1.78 -4.40
C ALA A 42 6.51 1.20 -3.35
N ASN A 43 7.77 1.65 -3.34
CA ASN A 43 8.64 1.45 -2.20
C ASN A 43 8.45 2.63 -1.23
N ILE A 44 7.76 2.37 -0.14
CA ILE A 44 7.47 3.32 0.95
C ILE A 44 8.21 2.95 2.25
N GLY A 45 9.20 2.04 2.15
CA GLY A 45 9.93 1.50 3.28
C GLY A 45 9.05 0.60 4.16
N GLN A 46 8.16 -0.17 3.56
CA GLN A 46 7.29 -1.12 4.23
C GLN A 46 8.09 -2.31 4.77
N TYR A 47 8.00 -2.55 6.07
CA TYR A 47 8.72 -3.62 6.77
C TYR A 47 8.02 -4.99 6.70
N ASP A 48 6.82 -5.05 6.15
CA ASP A 48 6.03 -6.28 5.99
C ASP A 48 6.24 -6.98 4.63
N GLU A 49 7.11 -6.42 3.76
CA GLU A 49 7.61 -7.05 2.54
C GLU A 49 9.12 -7.26 2.64
N ASP A 50 9.55 -8.51 2.76
CA ASP A 50 10.96 -8.87 2.98
C ASP A 50 11.85 -8.59 1.76
N ASP A 51 11.29 -8.65 0.54
CA ASP A 51 11.99 -8.46 -0.72
C ASP A 51 11.18 -7.64 -1.72
N ILE A 52 11.15 -6.34 -1.49
CA ILE A 52 10.43 -5.38 -2.33
C ILE A 52 10.96 -5.35 -3.77
N GLU A 53 12.24 -5.63 -3.96
CA GLU A 53 12.88 -5.63 -5.28
C GLU A 53 12.40 -6.78 -6.18
N SER A 54 11.94 -7.87 -5.59
CA SER A 54 11.37 -9.01 -6.32
C SER A 54 9.92 -8.80 -6.77
N VAL A 55 9.20 -7.84 -6.18
CA VAL A 55 7.76 -7.63 -6.45
C VAL A 55 7.47 -7.34 -7.93
N PRO A 56 8.23 -6.49 -8.64
CA PRO A 56 8.03 -6.29 -10.07
C PRO A 56 8.18 -7.57 -10.91
N GLY A 57 9.13 -8.44 -10.58
CA GLY A 57 9.31 -9.73 -11.25
C GLY A 57 8.07 -10.62 -11.10
N ARG A 58 7.50 -10.67 -9.90
CA ARG A 58 6.26 -11.41 -9.64
C ARG A 58 5.10 -10.95 -10.54
N ALA A 59 4.97 -9.64 -10.78
CA ALA A 59 3.91 -9.12 -11.64
C ALA A 59 4.04 -9.57 -13.10
N LEU A 60 5.27 -9.69 -13.59
CA LEU A 60 5.53 -10.20 -14.95
C LEU A 60 5.09 -11.67 -15.09
N ASP A 61 5.26 -12.48 -14.05
CA ASP A 61 4.80 -13.88 -14.04
C ASP A 61 3.27 -14.00 -14.21
N TYR A 62 2.51 -12.98 -13.76
CA TYR A 62 1.07 -12.89 -13.96
C TYR A 62 0.65 -12.24 -15.28
N GLY A 63 1.60 -11.87 -16.13
CA GLY A 63 1.33 -11.33 -17.47
C GLY A 63 1.26 -9.82 -17.56
N ALA A 64 1.85 -9.08 -16.60
CA ALA A 64 2.04 -7.64 -16.76
C ALA A 64 2.96 -7.35 -17.95
N GLU A 65 2.62 -6.34 -18.75
CA GLU A 65 3.44 -5.88 -19.88
C GLU A 65 4.63 -5.06 -19.42
N ILE A 66 4.40 -4.22 -18.42
CA ILE A 66 5.40 -3.39 -17.75
C ILE A 66 5.25 -3.62 -16.25
N SER A 67 6.38 -3.67 -15.55
CA SER A 67 6.38 -3.68 -14.09
C SER A 67 7.50 -2.79 -13.57
N ARG A 68 7.17 -1.87 -12.64
CA ARG A 68 8.13 -0.91 -12.09
C ARG A 68 8.07 -0.86 -10.57
N LEU A 69 9.24 -0.80 -9.95
CA LEU A 69 9.38 -0.36 -8.57
C LEU A 69 9.60 1.16 -8.57
N VAL A 70 8.78 1.88 -7.84
CA VAL A 70 8.84 3.36 -7.72
C VAL A 70 9.28 3.71 -6.31
N ASP A 71 10.46 4.29 -6.18
CA ASP A 71 10.95 4.75 -4.88
C ASP A 71 10.17 5.99 -4.43
N CYS A 72 9.38 5.83 -3.39
CA CYS A 72 8.54 6.85 -2.80
C CYS A 72 9.08 7.35 -1.44
N ARG A 73 10.18 6.79 -0.94
CA ARG A 73 10.67 7.01 0.43
C ARG A 73 11.00 8.46 0.71
N ALA A 74 11.79 9.10 -0.17
CA ALA A 74 12.18 10.50 0.02
C ALA A 74 10.96 11.44 0.07
N ALA A 75 10.02 11.29 -0.87
CA ALA A 75 8.81 12.09 -0.88
C ALA A 75 7.93 11.82 0.34
N LEU A 76 7.87 10.56 0.81
CA LEU A 76 7.12 10.22 2.00
C LEU A 76 7.73 10.81 3.27
N VAL A 77 9.06 10.93 3.33
CA VAL A 77 9.76 11.63 4.42
C VAL A 77 9.39 13.13 4.40
N GLU A 78 9.49 13.80 3.25
CA GLU A 78 9.18 15.24 3.13
C GLU A 78 7.75 15.56 3.55
N GLU A 79 6.79 14.80 3.04
CA GLU A 79 5.37 14.98 3.37
C GLU A 79 5.09 14.67 4.84
N GLY A 80 5.72 13.63 5.39
CA GLY A 80 5.59 13.27 6.80
C GLY A 80 6.16 14.33 7.74
N LEU A 81 7.30 14.93 7.41
CA LEU A 81 7.86 16.04 8.18
C LEU A 81 7.00 17.29 8.13
N SER A 82 6.45 17.59 6.96
CA SER A 82 5.49 18.68 6.81
C SER A 82 4.24 18.45 7.67
N ALA A 83 3.74 17.22 7.69
CA ALA A 83 2.64 16.82 8.55
C ALA A 83 2.98 16.90 10.04
N LEU A 84 4.21 16.50 10.43
CA LEU A 84 4.70 16.59 11.81
C LEU A 84 4.79 18.05 12.25
N ALA A 85 5.40 18.91 11.43
CA ALA A 85 5.59 20.34 11.74
C ALA A 85 4.28 21.08 11.96
N CYS A 86 3.20 20.72 11.26
CA CYS A 86 1.87 21.32 11.44
C CYS A 86 0.94 20.53 12.37
N GLY A 87 1.41 19.47 13.02
CA GLY A 87 0.62 18.64 13.94
C GLY A 87 -0.47 17.80 13.25
N ALA A 88 -0.37 17.55 11.94
CA ALA A 88 -1.40 16.87 11.17
C ALA A 88 -1.59 15.38 11.52
N PHE A 89 -0.65 14.78 12.25
CA PHE A 89 -0.81 13.41 12.77
C PHE A 89 -1.76 13.34 13.98
N ASN A 90 -2.11 14.47 14.58
CA ASN A 90 -3.05 14.55 15.71
C ASN A 90 -4.50 14.44 15.22
N VAL A 91 -4.87 13.31 14.64
CA VAL A 91 -6.25 13.04 14.25
C VAL A 91 -7.08 12.65 15.47
N ARG A 92 -8.32 13.13 15.55
CA ARG A 92 -9.27 12.70 16.56
C ARG A 92 -10.38 11.88 15.92
N SER A 93 -10.58 10.67 16.43
CA SER A 93 -11.67 9.79 16.04
C SER A 93 -12.52 9.47 17.28
N ALA A 94 -13.81 9.70 17.22
CA ALA A 94 -14.74 9.51 18.36
C ALA A 94 -14.24 10.17 19.67
N GLY A 95 -13.64 11.36 19.58
CA GLY A 95 -13.10 12.10 20.72
C GLY A 95 -11.75 11.64 21.26
N ARG A 96 -11.17 10.58 20.71
CA ARG A 96 -9.85 10.02 21.11
C ARG A 96 -8.78 10.41 20.11
N PRO A 97 -7.54 10.68 20.56
CA PRO A 97 -6.41 10.86 19.67
C PRO A 97 -6.15 9.55 18.91
N TYR A 98 -5.92 9.68 17.61
CA TYR A 98 -5.66 8.56 16.72
C TYR A 98 -4.49 8.89 15.79
N PHE A 99 -3.43 8.12 15.90
CA PHE A 99 -2.26 8.25 15.04
C PHE A 99 -2.41 7.35 13.83
N ASN A 100 -2.39 7.93 12.63
CA ASN A 100 -2.47 7.14 11.40
C ASN A 100 -1.64 7.78 10.29
N THR A 101 -0.63 7.05 9.82
CA THR A 101 0.28 7.46 8.75
C THR A 101 -0.14 6.97 7.37
N THR A 102 -1.11 6.06 7.29
CA THR A 102 -1.63 5.49 6.04
C THR A 102 -2.10 6.56 5.04
N PRO A 103 -2.87 7.62 5.43
CA PRO A 103 -3.33 8.62 4.46
C PRO A 103 -2.20 9.34 3.73
N ILE A 104 -1.08 9.65 4.42
CA ILE A 104 0.10 10.26 3.79
C ILE A 104 0.74 9.27 2.81
N GLY A 105 0.90 8.02 3.20
CA GLY A 105 1.38 6.96 2.32
C GLY A 105 0.56 6.87 1.04
N ARG A 106 -0.78 6.92 1.14
CA ARG A 106 -1.68 6.88 -0.04
C ARG A 106 -1.56 8.12 -0.92
N ALA A 107 -1.37 9.29 -0.33
CA ALA A 107 -1.18 10.54 -1.08
C ALA A 107 0.10 10.48 -1.93
N VAL A 108 1.21 10.10 -1.32
CA VAL A 108 2.50 9.98 -2.00
C VAL A 108 2.46 8.88 -3.06
N THR A 109 1.97 7.69 -2.71
CA THR A 109 1.84 6.56 -3.63
C THR A 109 0.96 6.93 -4.83
N GLY A 110 -0.25 7.42 -4.61
CA GLY A 110 -1.17 7.80 -5.69
C GLY A 110 -0.58 8.84 -6.64
N THR A 111 0.18 9.80 -6.11
CA THR A 111 0.81 10.85 -6.91
C THR A 111 2.00 10.32 -7.72
N LEU A 112 2.92 9.59 -7.08
CA LEU A 112 4.16 9.16 -7.73
C LEU A 112 3.95 8.01 -8.71
N LEU A 113 3.05 7.08 -8.41
CA LEU A 113 2.72 6.02 -9.36
C LEU A 113 2.06 6.58 -10.62
N VAL A 114 1.14 7.55 -10.49
CA VAL A 114 0.54 8.22 -11.67
C VAL A 114 1.58 8.97 -12.49
N ARG A 115 2.58 9.60 -11.86
CA ARG A 115 3.71 10.20 -12.58
C ARG A 115 4.57 9.16 -13.30
N ALA A 116 4.78 7.99 -12.70
CA ALA A 116 5.48 6.89 -13.36
C ALA A 116 4.68 6.33 -14.54
N MET A 117 3.36 6.15 -14.37
CA MET A 117 2.44 5.73 -15.44
C MET A 117 2.51 6.67 -16.67
N ALA A 118 2.56 7.98 -16.44
CA ALA A 118 2.65 8.95 -17.51
C ALA A 118 3.91 8.80 -18.38
N LYS A 119 5.03 8.32 -17.80
CA LYS A 119 6.27 8.04 -18.55
C LYS A 119 6.16 6.82 -19.48
N ASP A 120 5.19 5.95 -19.23
CA ASP A 120 4.92 4.73 -19.98
C ASP A 120 3.69 4.87 -20.90
N ASP A 121 3.16 6.10 -21.04
CA ASP A 121 1.90 6.37 -21.77
C ASP A 121 0.70 5.56 -21.25
N VAL A 122 0.60 5.43 -19.94
CA VAL A 122 -0.50 4.76 -19.25
C VAL A 122 -1.41 5.79 -18.61
N SER A 123 -2.69 5.82 -18.98
CA SER A 123 -3.66 6.84 -18.58
C SER A 123 -4.88 6.29 -17.83
N ILE A 124 -4.89 5.00 -17.52
CA ILE A 124 -5.94 4.36 -16.74
C ILE A 124 -5.33 3.85 -15.43
N TRP A 125 -5.83 4.36 -14.30
CA TRP A 125 -5.45 3.89 -12.97
C TRP A 125 -6.29 2.70 -12.53
N GLY A 126 -5.64 1.71 -11.94
CA GLY A 126 -6.27 0.61 -11.23
C GLY A 126 -5.57 0.31 -9.90
N ASP A 127 -6.27 -0.27 -8.99
CA ASP A 127 -5.76 -0.79 -7.71
C ASP A 127 -6.66 -1.91 -7.17
N GLY A 128 -6.16 -2.63 -6.17
CA GLY A 128 -6.86 -3.73 -5.51
C GLY A 128 -7.88 -3.32 -4.45
N SER A 129 -8.21 -2.03 -4.33
CA SER A 129 -9.13 -1.56 -3.28
C SER A 129 -10.54 -2.10 -3.47
N THR A 130 -11.14 -2.56 -2.38
CA THR A 130 -12.54 -2.99 -2.34
C THR A 130 -13.47 -1.83 -1.99
N TYR A 131 -14.76 -1.95 -2.33
CA TYR A 131 -15.77 -0.91 -2.04
C TYR A 131 -16.05 -0.71 -0.54
N LYS A 132 -15.56 -1.60 0.32
CA LYS A 132 -15.73 -1.51 1.79
C LYS A 132 -14.66 -0.68 2.48
N GLY A 133 -13.54 -0.41 1.80
CA GLY A 133 -12.40 0.28 2.39
C GLY A 133 -12.32 1.76 2.01
N ASN A 134 -11.55 2.52 2.77
CA ASN A 134 -11.29 3.94 2.50
C ASN A 134 -10.40 4.16 1.26
N ASP A 135 -9.58 3.19 0.91
CA ASP A 135 -8.58 3.31 -0.15
C ASP A 135 -9.18 3.36 -1.55
N ILE A 136 -10.43 2.85 -1.69
CA ILE A 136 -11.14 2.94 -2.96
C ILE A 136 -11.27 4.38 -3.48
N GLU A 137 -11.34 5.35 -2.57
CA GLU A 137 -11.44 6.77 -2.91
C GLU A 137 -10.09 7.49 -2.77
N ARG A 138 -9.29 7.15 -1.77
CA ARG A 138 -8.01 7.81 -1.48
C ARG A 138 -7.07 7.80 -2.67
N PHE A 139 -6.80 6.63 -3.25
CA PHE A 139 -5.86 6.50 -4.36
C PHE A 139 -6.25 7.30 -5.59
N TYR A 140 -7.47 7.14 -6.09
CA TYR A 140 -7.83 7.85 -7.31
C TYR A 140 -7.99 9.36 -7.09
N ARG A 141 -8.37 9.80 -5.88
CA ARG A 141 -8.44 11.22 -5.55
C ARG A 141 -7.07 11.87 -5.72
N TYR A 142 -6.04 11.32 -5.13
CA TYR A 142 -4.67 11.81 -5.29
C TYR A 142 -4.14 11.61 -6.71
N GLY A 143 -4.47 10.51 -7.36
CA GLY A 143 -4.17 10.29 -8.76
C GLY A 143 -4.76 11.36 -9.68
N LEU A 144 -6.03 11.75 -9.46
CA LEU A 144 -6.69 12.82 -10.22
C LEU A 144 -6.12 14.21 -9.93
N LEU A 145 -5.57 14.46 -8.74
CA LEU A 145 -4.82 15.67 -8.46
C LEU A 145 -3.50 15.73 -9.25
N ALA A 146 -2.81 14.59 -9.37
CA ALA A 146 -1.59 14.49 -10.17
C ALA A 146 -1.84 14.54 -11.68
N ASN A 147 -2.93 13.93 -12.16
CA ASN A 147 -3.34 13.93 -13.56
C ASN A 147 -4.88 14.02 -13.67
N PRO A 148 -5.44 15.23 -13.92
CA PRO A 148 -6.89 15.40 -14.04
C PRO A 148 -7.54 14.65 -15.23
N GLN A 149 -6.76 14.15 -16.19
CA GLN A 149 -7.27 13.38 -17.33
C GLN A 149 -7.27 11.88 -17.10
N LEU A 150 -6.81 11.43 -15.92
CA LEU A 150 -6.77 10.02 -15.57
C LEU A 150 -8.16 9.39 -15.64
N ARG A 151 -8.26 8.23 -16.26
CA ARG A 151 -9.42 7.34 -16.16
C ARG A 151 -9.17 6.32 -15.03
N ILE A 152 -10.22 5.84 -14.43
CA ILE A 152 -10.15 4.94 -13.28
C ILE A 152 -10.84 3.63 -13.62
N TYR A 153 -10.13 2.53 -13.51
CA TYR A 153 -10.68 1.19 -13.56
C TYR A 153 -10.35 0.45 -12.26
N LYS A 154 -11.35 -0.12 -11.64
CA LYS A 154 -11.16 -0.90 -10.40
C LYS A 154 -11.76 -2.29 -10.59
N PRO A 155 -10.93 -3.36 -10.55
CA PRO A 155 -11.42 -4.73 -10.73
C PRO A 155 -12.58 -5.07 -9.80
N TRP A 156 -12.50 -4.70 -8.53
CA TRP A 156 -13.55 -4.97 -7.54
C TRP A 156 -14.86 -4.18 -7.73
N LEU A 157 -14.92 -3.26 -8.70
CA LEU A 157 -16.16 -2.58 -9.14
C LEU A 157 -16.68 -3.13 -10.48
N ASP A 158 -15.92 -4.01 -11.12
CA ASP A 158 -16.31 -4.66 -12.36
C ASP A 158 -17.10 -5.94 -12.04
N GLU A 159 -18.35 -5.97 -12.47
CA GLU A 159 -19.25 -7.10 -12.21
C GLU A 159 -18.72 -8.40 -12.84
N GLY A 160 -18.04 -8.31 -13.99
CA GLY A 160 -17.42 -9.46 -14.67
C GLY A 160 -16.30 -10.05 -13.85
N PHE A 161 -15.43 -9.20 -13.28
CA PHE A 161 -14.35 -9.63 -12.38
C PHE A 161 -14.92 -10.29 -11.13
N VAL A 162 -15.83 -9.62 -10.44
CA VAL A 162 -16.40 -10.10 -9.18
C VAL A 162 -17.13 -11.44 -9.35
N LYS A 163 -17.86 -11.62 -10.45
CA LYS A 163 -18.58 -12.88 -10.74
C LYS A 163 -17.65 -14.05 -11.04
N GLU A 164 -16.52 -13.78 -11.72
CA GLU A 164 -15.60 -14.84 -12.15
C GLU A 164 -14.58 -15.19 -11.06
N ILE A 165 -14.13 -14.19 -10.32
CA ILE A 165 -13.05 -14.36 -9.34
C ILE A 165 -13.58 -14.70 -7.94
N GLY A 166 -14.72 -14.14 -7.54
CA GLY A 166 -15.30 -14.44 -6.23
C GLY A 166 -14.46 -13.94 -5.04
N GLY A 167 -14.29 -14.80 -4.05
CA GLY A 167 -13.51 -14.54 -2.83
C GLY A 167 -12.07 -15.06 -2.90
N ARG A 168 -11.41 -15.12 -1.73
CA ARG A 168 -9.98 -15.53 -1.67
C ARG A 168 -9.75 -16.97 -2.06
N ASP A 169 -10.63 -17.87 -1.68
CA ASP A 169 -10.52 -19.29 -2.02
C ASP A 169 -10.67 -19.47 -3.52
N GLU A 170 -11.66 -18.81 -4.12
CA GLU A 170 -11.90 -18.84 -5.55
C GLU A 170 -10.74 -18.24 -6.36
N MET A 171 -10.10 -17.16 -5.86
CA MET A 171 -8.89 -16.60 -6.46
C MET A 171 -7.76 -17.63 -6.56
N SER A 172 -7.55 -18.39 -5.50
CA SER A 172 -6.52 -19.42 -5.41
C SER A 172 -6.78 -20.55 -6.40
N VAL A 173 -8.03 -20.98 -6.49
CA VAL A 173 -8.48 -21.98 -7.46
C VAL A 173 -8.29 -21.46 -8.89
N TRP A 174 -8.73 -20.24 -9.15
CA TRP A 174 -8.61 -19.60 -10.48
C TRP A 174 -7.15 -19.54 -10.96
N LEU A 175 -6.20 -19.12 -10.11
CA LEU A 175 -4.79 -19.10 -10.45
C LEU A 175 -4.26 -20.50 -10.77
N THR A 176 -4.65 -21.49 -9.98
CA THR A 176 -4.22 -22.89 -10.17
C THR A 176 -4.74 -23.44 -11.52
N GLU A 177 -6.01 -23.19 -11.84
CA GLU A 177 -6.64 -23.62 -13.10
C GLU A 177 -5.98 -22.98 -14.33
N HIS A 178 -5.41 -21.78 -14.17
CA HIS A 178 -4.70 -21.05 -15.23
C HIS A 178 -3.19 -21.32 -15.23
N ASN A 179 -2.70 -22.29 -14.44
CA ASN A 179 -1.28 -22.64 -14.30
C ASN A 179 -0.39 -21.44 -13.92
N LEU A 180 -0.92 -20.52 -13.12
CA LEU A 180 -0.21 -19.35 -12.63
C LEU A 180 0.40 -19.63 -11.26
N PRO A 181 1.52 -18.97 -10.90
CA PRO A 181 2.13 -19.14 -9.60
C PRO A 181 1.14 -18.77 -8.50
N TYR A 182 0.87 -19.69 -7.59
CA TYR A 182 0.14 -19.42 -6.38
C TYR A 182 1.10 -19.52 -5.20
N ARG A 183 1.29 -18.43 -4.50
CA ARG A 183 1.96 -18.47 -3.21
C ARG A 183 0.88 -18.55 -2.15
N ASP A 184 0.83 -19.68 -1.48
CA ASP A 184 0.04 -19.84 -0.27
C ASP A 184 0.59 -18.85 0.78
N SER A 185 0.02 -17.66 0.82
CA SER A 185 0.28 -16.77 1.93
C SER A 185 -0.42 -17.41 3.12
N LYS A 186 0.34 -17.96 4.08
CA LYS A 186 -0.20 -18.32 5.39
C LYS A 186 -1.20 -17.25 5.77
N GLU A 187 -2.43 -17.64 5.98
CA GLU A 187 -3.50 -16.70 6.27
C GLU A 187 -3.12 -15.90 7.51
N LYS A 188 -2.61 -14.69 7.30
CA LYS A 188 -2.27 -13.82 8.42
C LYS A 188 -3.58 -13.52 9.15
N ALA A 189 -3.56 -13.63 10.47
CA ALA A 189 -4.72 -13.39 11.32
C ALA A 189 -5.27 -11.96 11.21
N TYR A 190 -4.51 -11.04 10.65
CA TYR A 190 -4.84 -9.64 10.43
C TYR A 190 -4.15 -9.11 9.18
N SER A 191 -4.59 -7.94 8.70
CA SER A 191 -3.92 -7.18 7.65
C SER A 191 -2.94 -6.18 8.25
N THR A 192 -1.83 -5.96 7.56
CA THR A 192 -0.81 -4.97 7.94
C THR A 192 -0.66 -3.95 6.84
N ASP A 193 -0.52 -2.69 7.22
CA ASP A 193 -0.21 -1.56 6.35
C ASP A 193 0.96 -0.81 6.99
N ALA A 194 2.14 -0.99 6.44
CA ALA A 194 3.38 -0.43 6.97
C ALA A 194 4.02 0.55 5.99
N ASN A 195 4.70 1.54 6.53
CA ASN A 195 5.57 2.46 5.81
C ASN A 195 6.63 3.01 6.77
N ILE A 196 7.56 3.83 6.29
CA ILE A 196 8.65 4.38 7.14
C ILE A 196 8.17 5.20 8.35
N TRP A 197 6.91 5.62 8.39
CA TRP A 197 6.34 6.41 9.50
C TRP A 197 5.57 5.58 10.52
N GLY A 198 5.26 4.34 10.22
CA GLY A 198 4.53 3.48 11.14
C GLY A 198 3.86 2.28 10.49
N ALA A 199 3.26 1.46 11.31
CA ALA A 199 2.49 0.30 10.90
C ALA A 199 1.12 0.30 11.55
N THR A 200 0.11 -0.10 10.79
CA THR A 200 -1.26 -0.31 11.25
C THR A 200 -1.63 -1.78 11.06
N HIS A 201 -2.23 -2.37 12.06
CA HIS A 201 -2.75 -3.74 12.01
C HIS A 201 -4.26 -3.68 12.14
N GLU A 202 -4.99 -4.29 11.22
CA GLU A 202 -6.45 -4.22 11.16
C GLU A 202 -7.08 -5.43 10.49
N ALA A 203 -8.40 -5.49 10.50
CA ALA A 203 -9.22 -6.47 9.81
C ALA A 203 -9.15 -7.91 10.34
N LYS A 204 -9.93 -8.80 9.75
CA LYS A 204 -9.99 -10.24 10.04
C LYS A 204 -10.28 -10.51 11.53
N THR A 205 -9.38 -11.22 12.22
CA THR A 205 -9.57 -11.57 13.64
C THR A 205 -9.61 -10.35 14.55
N LEU A 206 -8.95 -9.23 14.18
CA LEU A 206 -8.96 -7.99 14.97
C LEU A 206 -10.30 -7.23 14.90
N GLU A 207 -11.23 -7.60 14.02
CA GLU A 207 -12.59 -7.05 14.00
C GLU A 207 -13.46 -7.69 15.10
N SER A 208 -13.05 -8.81 15.67
CA SER A 208 -13.78 -9.48 16.73
C SER A 208 -13.46 -8.87 18.08
N LEU A 209 -14.49 -8.46 18.84
CA LEU A 209 -14.34 -7.77 20.13
C LEU A 209 -13.76 -8.65 21.25
N ASP A 210 -13.71 -9.96 21.07
CA ASP A 210 -13.14 -10.95 21.97
C ASP A 210 -11.67 -11.30 21.66
N VAL A 211 -11.10 -10.72 20.60
CA VAL A 211 -9.69 -10.89 20.27
C VAL A 211 -8.86 -9.76 20.86
N SER A 212 -7.86 -10.13 21.67
CA SER A 212 -6.92 -9.17 22.25
C SER A 212 -5.95 -8.63 21.19
N ILE A 213 -5.55 -7.36 21.31
CA ILE A 213 -4.46 -6.75 20.52
C ILE A 213 -3.12 -7.46 20.76
N GLU A 214 -2.99 -8.22 21.84
CA GLU A 214 -1.80 -9.01 22.15
C GLU A 214 -1.54 -10.14 21.13
N SER A 215 -2.54 -10.47 20.29
CA SER A 215 -2.39 -11.38 19.15
C SER A 215 -1.53 -10.80 18.02
N VAL A 216 -1.28 -9.49 18.04
CA VAL A 216 -0.50 -8.79 17.01
C VAL A 216 1.00 -8.95 17.26
N GLU A 217 1.74 -9.29 16.20
CA GLU A 217 3.20 -9.23 16.17
C GLU A 217 3.62 -7.82 15.74
N PRO A 218 4.19 -7.01 16.63
CA PRO A 218 4.57 -5.64 16.30
C PRO A 218 5.74 -5.63 15.30
N ILE A 219 5.59 -4.86 14.22
CA ILE A 219 6.66 -4.64 13.23
C ILE A 219 7.59 -3.52 13.70
N MET A 220 7.02 -2.49 14.33
CA MET A 220 7.74 -1.35 14.91
C MET A 220 7.40 -1.28 16.39
N GLY A 221 8.44 -1.30 17.23
CA GLY A 221 8.26 -1.34 18.67
C GLY A 221 8.38 -2.76 19.23
N VAL A 222 7.85 -2.96 20.42
CA VAL A 222 8.00 -4.17 21.21
C VAL A 222 6.67 -4.64 21.80
N LYS A 223 6.59 -5.90 22.15
CA LYS A 223 5.46 -6.48 22.88
C LYS A 223 5.51 -6.08 24.36
N PHE A 224 5.17 -4.86 24.68
CA PHE A 224 5.25 -4.33 26.06
C PHE A 224 4.32 -5.08 27.06
N TRP A 225 3.38 -5.87 26.56
CA TRP A 225 2.49 -6.71 27.36
C TRP A 225 3.05 -8.11 27.63
N ASP A 226 4.14 -8.50 26.98
CA ASP A 226 4.79 -9.79 27.13
C ASP A 226 5.71 -9.73 28.37
N PRO A 227 5.50 -10.56 29.41
CA PRO A 227 6.28 -10.54 30.63
C PRO A 227 7.77 -10.90 30.42
N ASP A 228 8.10 -11.59 29.34
CA ASP A 228 9.47 -11.98 29.00
C ASP A 228 10.23 -10.87 28.27
N VAL A 229 9.55 -9.78 27.84
CA VAL A 229 10.19 -8.64 27.21
C VAL A 229 10.77 -7.70 28.25
N THR A 230 12.08 -7.56 28.26
CA THR A 230 12.81 -6.60 29.09
C THR A 230 13.44 -5.53 28.21
N ILE A 231 13.16 -4.26 28.51
CA ILE A 231 13.72 -3.11 27.80
C ILE A 231 14.37 -2.20 28.82
N ASP A 232 15.66 -1.95 28.64
CA ASP A 232 16.38 -0.97 29.46
C ASP A 232 15.92 0.45 29.10
N ALA A 233 15.86 1.34 30.10
CA ALA A 233 15.57 2.74 29.86
C ALA A 233 16.75 3.39 29.11
N GLU A 234 16.44 4.08 28.01
CA GLU A 234 17.39 4.83 27.21
C GLU A 234 16.95 6.28 27.08
N GLU A 235 17.90 7.20 27.26
CA GLU A 235 17.66 8.61 26.97
C GLU A 235 18.05 8.92 25.52
N VAL A 236 17.09 9.43 24.74
CA VAL A 236 17.31 9.85 23.37
C VAL A 236 17.07 11.35 23.27
N SER A 237 18.09 12.10 22.80
CA SER A 237 17.93 13.53 22.50
C SER A 237 17.70 13.73 21.01
N VAL A 238 16.68 14.53 20.67
CA VAL A 238 16.41 14.94 19.28
C VAL A 238 16.56 16.45 19.19
N THR A 239 17.44 16.90 18.30
CA THR A 239 17.62 18.34 18.03
C THR A 239 16.72 18.75 16.88
N PHE A 240 15.99 19.83 17.05
CA PHE A 240 15.10 20.41 16.04
C PHE A 240 15.60 21.79 15.61
N GLU A 241 15.59 22.05 14.30
CA GLU A 241 15.77 23.38 13.72
C GLU A 241 14.51 23.74 12.93
N GLN A 242 13.87 24.84 13.29
CA GLN A 242 12.61 25.32 12.65
C GLN A 242 11.51 24.22 12.54
N GLY A 243 11.42 23.35 13.55
CA GLY A 243 10.43 22.26 13.58
C GLY A 243 10.83 21.00 12.81
N VAL A 244 12.02 20.96 12.22
CA VAL A 244 12.58 19.80 11.51
C VAL A 244 13.60 19.11 12.40
N PRO A 245 13.53 17.78 12.64
CA PRO A 245 14.55 17.04 13.35
C PRO A 245 15.83 16.99 12.51
N VAL A 246 16.96 17.42 13.08
CA VAL A 246 18.26 17.53 12.39
C VAL A 246 19.34 16.68 13.01
N ALA A 247 19.20 16.27 14.27
CA ALA A 247 20.18 15.40 14.93
C ALA A 247 19.51 14.49 15.97
N ILE A 248 20.11 13.31 16.17
CA ILE A 248 19.77 12.37 17.25
C ILE A 248 21.05 12.10 18.06
N ASN A 249 20.97 12.25 19.39
CA ASN A 249 22.08 12.07 20.30
C ASN A 249 23.35 12.85 19.87
N GLY A 250 23.15 14.06 19.34
CA GLY A 250 24.24 14.94 18.88
C GLY A 250 24.84 14.56 17.52
N VAL A 251 24.38 13.51 16.88
CA VAL A 251 24.79 13.13 15.51
C VAL A 251 23.86 13.81 14.51
N GLU A 252 24.44 14.66 13.66
CA GLU A 252 23.72 15.33 12.59
C GLU A 252 23.45 14.37 11.42
N TYR A 253 22.25 14.43 10.88
CA TYR A 253 21.83 13.66 9.71
C TYR A 253 21.59 14.61 8.54
N LEU A 254 22.43 14.51 7.50
CA LEU A 254 22.35 15.34 6.29
C LEU A 254 21.17 14.95 5.38
N SER A 255 20.53 13.81 5.61
CA SER A 255 19.30 13.43 4.94
C SER A 255 18.46 12.56 5.88
N LEU A 256 17.18 12.87 5.89
CA LEU A 256 16.14 12.20 6.69
C LEU A 256 15.95 10.70 6.37
N ILE A 257 16.53 10.23 5.27
CA ILE A 257 16.54 8.81 4.89
C ILE A 257 17.38 7.97 5.86
N HIS A 258 18.30 8.60 6.59
CA HIS A 258 19.17 7.91 7.55
C HIS A 258 18.60 7.87 8.98
N ILE A 259 17.45 8.51 9.20
CA ILE A 259 16.73 8.45 10.47
C ILE A 259 15.77 7.28 10.47
#